data_c7a51443a93b7832808f5ffb5ae51660
#
_entry.id   c7a51443a93b7832808f5ffb5ae51660
#
_cell.length_a   1.000
_cell.length_b   1.000
_cell.length_c   1.000
_cell.angle_alpha   90.00
_cell.angle_beta   90.00
_cell.angle_gamma   90.00
#
_symmetry.space_group_name_H-M   'P 1'
#
loop_
_entity.id
_entity.type
_entity.pdbx_description
1 polymer ?
#
loop_
_entity_poly.entity_id
_entity_poly.type
_entity_poly.pdbx_seq_one_letter_code
_entity_poly.pdbx_strand_id
1 'polypeptide(L)'
;MDRLRTNSRLAEDVLIELDRDAGVSLHRQIEASIRASIRAGRLRAGASLPPSRTLAAGLGVSRGVVVEAYQQLVAEGYLASRSGGYTQVAASMPPTAAGAGSAASMARPAASSAGLRAGFGADSRADSRAGFRVDFGYGRTDVSQFPRAAWLRSVRTVLTTAPNDRFAYLDGRGVLELRQALCDYLNRVRGTQAVPGDVVVCNGYGQGISLLIQVLARRGARRIALEDPSSDDDARVLAGAAGLEVVGIPVGPDGVQVDALDAADADALVLTPSHQWPTGGVLSAAARAEVIRWARRRGAIVVEDDYDAEYRYDRSPVGAMQGLAPDHVVYCGTASKTLAPGLRLGWMVVPPHLVADVAAAKLLADRGSSVIDQLTFADFLGRGEFDRHLRRMRPVYRRRRDALLDALRTHVPDLRPAGIAAGQHVVAWLPPGLDEAAVVAAAARHGLGIQGVGRFRIAGAGPGGLIFGYAILSESAIAEGVALLATAIREIRGS
;
A
#
# COMPACT_ATOMS: atom_id res chain seq x y z
N MET A 1 -42.79 -12.48 -31.20
CA MET A 1 -42.21 -13.72 -30.68
C MET A 1 -40.82 -13.86 -31.26
N ASP A 2 -39.80 -13.66 -30.50
CA ASP A 2 -38.43 -14.12 -30.70
C ASP A 2 -37.36 -13.07 -30.36
N ARG A 3 -37.23 -12.73 -29.08
CA ARG A 3 -36.07 -11.97 -28.55
C ARG A 3 -35.70 -12.29 -27.12
N LEU A 4 -35.95 -13.51 -26.65
CA LEU A 4 -35.71 -13.92 -25.26
C LEU A 4 -34.81 -15.18 -25.11
N ARG A 5 -33.97 -15.52 -26.09
CA ARG A 5 -33.14 -16.73 -26.04
C ARG A 5 -31.63 -16.55 -26.02
N THR A 6 -31.10 -15.32 -25.85
CA THR A 6 -29.64 -15.11 -25.94
C THR A 6 -28.97 -14.88 -24.59
N ASN A 7 -29.68 -14.78 -23.45
CA ASN A 7 -29.12 -14.46 -22.15
C ASN A 7 -28.96 -15.65 -21.19
N SER A 8 -29.40 -16.84 -21.57
CA SER A 8 -29.35 -18.03 -20.69
C SER A 8 -27.99 -18.74 -20.69
N ARG A 9 -27.19 -18.60 -21.76
CA ARG A 9 -25.90 -19.30 -21.86
C ARG A 9 -24.75 -18.67 -21.07
N LEU A 10 -24.81 -17.38 -20.76
CA LEU A 10 -23.72 -16.70 -20.02
C LEU A 10 -23.74 -16.96 -18.50
N ALA A 11 -24.87 -17.38 -17.95
CA ALA A 11 -24.95 -17.75 -16.54
C ALA A 11 -24.44 -19.18 -16.24
N GLU A 12 -24.43 -20.05 -17.25
CA GLU A 12 -23.95 -21.43 -17.14
C GLU A 12 -22.41 -21.53 -17.18
N ASP A 13 -21.71 -20.54 -17.78
CA ASP A 13 -20.24 -20.52 -17.85
C ASP A 13 -19.57 -20.01 -16.56
N VAL A 14 -20.31 -19.41 -15.63
CA VAL A 14 -19.81 -18.94 -14.34
C VAL A 14 -20.39 -19.84 -13.25
N LEU A 15 -19.79 -21.01 -13.06
CA LEU A 15 -20.09 -21.89 -11.93
C LEU A 15 -19.68 -21.20 -10.63
N ILE A 16 -20.64 -20.56 -9.95
CA ILE A 16 -20.48 -19.98 -8.62
C ILE A 16 -21.23 -20.85 -7.64
N GLU A 17 -20.52 -21.63 -6.86
CA GLU A 17 -21.06 -22.34 -5.72
C GLU A 17 -20.95 -21.45 -4.49
N LEU A 18 -22.07 -21.25 -3.77
CA LEU A 18 -22.12 -20.46 -2.54
C LEU A 18 -22.36 -21.37 -1.36
N ASP A 19 -21.44 -21.36 -0.41
CA ASP A 19 -21.57 -22.01 0.87
C ASP A 19 -22.07 -21.00 1.93
N ARG A 20 -23.31 -21.16 2.38
CA ARG A 20 -23.93 -20.24 3.35
C ARG A 20 -23.44 -20.49 4.77
N ASP A 21 -22.82 -21.63 5.03
CA ASP A 21 -22.36 -22.08 6.36
C ASP A 21 -20.85 -21.83 6.54
N ALA A 22 -20.14 -21.47 5.49
CA ALA A 22 -18.67 -21.27 5.49
C ALA A 22 -18.14 -20.06 6.30
N GLY A 23 -19.00 -19.28 6.96
CA GLY A 23 -18.56 -18.09 7.73
C GLY A 23 -17.96 -16.96 6.90
N VAL A 24 -17.90 -17.10 5.57
CA VAL A 24 -17.43 -16.09 4.61
C VAL A 24 -18.65 -15.41 3.97
N SER A 25 -18.64 -14.07 3.92
CA SER A 25 -19.76 -13.33 3.33
C SER A 25 -19.97 -13.70 1.85
N LEU A 26 -21.24 -13.78 1.42
CA LEU A 26 -21.61 -14.25 0.08
C LEU A 26 -21.01 -13.38 -1.06
N HIS A 27 -20.88 -12.07 -0.87
CA HIS A 27 -20.21 -11.22 -1.88
C HIS A 27 -18.77 -11.64 -2.09
N ARG A 28 -18.03 -11.98 -1.04
CA ARG A 28 -16.63 -12.45 -1.13
C ARG A 28 -16.51 -13.81 -1.83
N GLN A 29 -17.47 -14.69 -1.63
CA GLN A 29 -17.51 -15.97 -2.34
C GLN A 29 -17.74 -15.75 -3.84
N ILE A 30 -18.63 -14.84 -4.22
CA ILE A 30 -18.87 -14.45 -5.60
C ILE A 30 -17.61 -13.83 -6.22
N GLU A 31 -16.95 -12.91 -5.50
CA GLU A 31 -15.68 -12.31 -5.94
C GLU A 31 -14.61 -13.36 -6.19
N ALA A 32 -14.41 -14.27 -5.22
CA ALA A 32 -13.40 -15.32 -5.32
C ALA A 32 -13.66 -16.24 -6.52
N SER A 33 -14.91 -16.64 -6.74
CA SER A 33 -15.31 -17.53 -7.84
C SER A 33 -15.11 -16.86 -9.21
N ILE A 34 -15.55 -15.61 -9.38
CA ILE A 34 -15.34 -14.84 -10.63
C ILE A 34 -13.84 -14.65 -10.88
N ARG A 35 -13.08 -14.24 -9.87
CA ARG A 35 -11.62 -14.07 -9.95
C ARG A 35 -10.92 -15.37 -10.36
N ALA A 36 -11.28 -16.49 -9.76
CA ALA A 36 -10.75 -17.80 -10.11
C ALA A 36 -11.10 -18.19 -11.56
N SER A 37 -12.32 -17.87 -12.02
CA SER A 37 -12.74 -18.15 -13.40
C SER A 37 -11.99 -17.30 -14.44
N ILE A 38 -11.70 -16.03 -14.13
CA ILE A 38 -10.88 -15.16 -14.97
C ILE A 38 -9.43 -15.66 -15.03
N ARG A 39 -8.85 -16.00 -13.88
CA ARG A 39 -7.47 -16.51 -13.80
C ARG A 39 -7.29 -17.84 -14.52
N ALA A 40 -8.28 -18.72 -14.43
CA ALA A 40 -8.27 -20.00 -15.13
C ALA A 40 -8.61 -19.89 -16.64
N GLY A 41 -8.82 -18.67 -17.16
CA GLY A 41 -9.16 -18.44 -18.57
C GLY A 41 -10.56 -18.86 -18.97
N ARG A 42 -11.41 -19.32 -18.05
CA ARG A 42 -12.80 -19.63 -18.31
C ARG A 42 -13.62 -18.41 -18.66
N LEU A 43 -13.37 -17.27 -17.97
CA LEU A 43 -13.87 -15.95 -18.34
C LEU A 43 -12.76 -15.19 -19.06
N ARG A 44 -12.87 -15.05 -20.37
CA ARG A 44 -11.87 -14.38 -21.20
C ARG A 44 -12.00 -12.85 -21.12
N ALA A 45 -10.91 -12.12 -21.40
CA ALA A 45 -10.92 -10.68 -21.52
C ALA A 45 -12.02 -10.22 -22.49
N GLY A 46 -12.79 -9.20 -22.12
CA GLY A 46 -13.93 -8.69 -22.87
C GLY A 46 -15.23 -9.50 -22.73
N ALA A 47 -15.22 -10.65 -22.04
CA ALA A 47 -16.44 -11.41 -21.77
C ALA A 47 -17.40 -10.60 -20.89
N SER A 48 -18.67 -10.54 -21.27
CA SER A 48 -19.71 -9.85 -20.50
C SER A 48 -20.23 -10.73 -19.37
N LEU A 49 -20.29 -10.16 -18.17
CA LEU A 49 -20.94 -10.83 -17.04
C LEU A 49 -22.45 -10.57 -17.04
N PRO A 50 -23.22 -11.48 -16.44
CA PRO A 50 -24.68 -11.29 -16.30
C PRO A 50 -24.98 -9.98 -15.54
N PRO A 51 -26.05 -9.27 -15.87
CA PRO A 51 -26.53 -8.14 -15.09
C PRO A 51 -26.73 -8.55 -13.62
N SER A 52 -26.42 -7.65 -12.69
CA SER A 52 -26.47 -7.96 -11.25
C SER A 52 -27.81 -8.51 -10.77
N ARG A 53 -28.92 -8.12 -11.39
CA ARG A 53 -30.26 -8.68 -11.10
C ARG A 53 -30.37 -10.13 -11.51
N THR A 54 -29.88 -10.46 -12.71
CA THR A 54 -29.93 -11.83 -13.26
C THR A 54 -29.04 -12.79 -12.45
N LEU A 55 -27.80 -12.36 -12.14
CA LEU A 55 -26.89 -13.18 -11.35
C LEU A 55 -27.42 -13.36 -9.93
N ALA A 56 -27.97 -12.33 -9.31
CA ALA A 56 -28.56 -12.41 -7.98
C ALA A 56 -29.73 -13.41 -7.91
N ALA A 57 -30.61 -13.37 -8.93
CA ALA A 57 -31.71 -14.31 -9.03
C ALA A 57 -31.21 -15.76 -9.21
N GLY A 58 -30.19 -15.98 -10.06
CA GLY A 58 -29.60 -17.30 -10.29
C GLY A 58 -28.89 -17.89 -9.07
N LEU A 59 -28.29 -17.05 -8.22
CA LEU A 59 -27.57 -17.45 -7.01
C LEU A 59 -28.46 -17.45 -5.74
N GLY A 60 -29.72 -17.02 -5.83
CA GLY A 60 -30.62 -16.91 -4.68
C GLY A 60 -30.13 -15.92 -3.61
N VAL A 61 -29.49 -14.81 -4.02
CA VAL A 61 -28.95 -13.76 -3.13
C VAL A 61 -29.61 -12.41 -3.42
N SER A 62 -29.44 -11.45 -2.51
CA SER A 62 -29.89 -10.08 -2.78
C SER A 62 -29.06 -9.41 -3.89
N ARG A 63 -29.68 -8.53 -4.66
CA ARG A 63 -28.97 -7.74 -5.69
C ARG A 63 -27.79 -6.96 -5.12
N GLY A 64 -27.92 -6.45 -3.89
CA GLY A 64 -26.86 -5.70 -3.21
C GLY A 64 -25.56 -6.51 -3.07
N VAL A 65 -25.66 -7.79 -2.75
CA VAL A 65 -24.52 -8.71 -2.64
C VAL A 65 -23.75 -8.83 -3.95
N VAL A 66 -24.47 -8.95 -5.08
CA VAL A 66 -23.82 -9.04 -6.40
C VAL A 66 -23.25 -7.69 -6.84
N VAL A 67 -23.96 -6.59 -6.56
CA VAL A 67 -23.46 -5.24 -6.87
C VAL A 67 -22.17 -4.96 -6.10
N GLU A 68 -22.10 -5.32 -4.82
CA GLU A 68 -20.91 -5.18 -4.00
C GLU A 68 -19.74 -6.01 -4.56
N ALA A 69 -19.99 -7.26 -4.93
CA ALA A 69 -18.97 -8.12 -5.55
C ALA A 69 -18.46 -7.55 -6.88
N TYR A 70 -19.35 -7.06 -7.73
CA TYR A 70 -18.96 -6.47 -9.02
C TYR A 70 -18.18 -5.17 -8.84
N GLN A 71 -18.59 -4.30 -7.93
CA GLN A 71 -17.87 -3.07 -7.61
C GLN A 71 -16.46 -3.36 -7.11
N GLN A 72 -16.32 -4.37 -6.25
CA GLN A 72 -15.02 -4.80 -5.75
C GLN A 72 -14.13 -5.30 -6.90
N LEU A 73 -14.64 -6.16 -7.77
CA LEU A 73 -13.87 -6.68 -8.91
C LEU A 73 -13.54 -5.60 -9.96
N VAL A 74 -14.37 -4.56 -10.09
CA VAL A 74 -14.05 -3.37 -10.90
C VAL A 74 -12.93 -2.57 -10.25
N ALA A 75 -12.99 -2.33 -8.93
CA ALA A 75 -11.95 -1.64 -8.19
C ALA A 75 -10.60 -2.37 -8.24
N GLU A 76 -10.62 -3.70 -8.29
CA GLU A 76 -9.44 -4.55 -8.43
C GLU A 76 -8.91 -4.64 -9.87
N GLY A 77 -9.64 -4.11 -10.85
CA GLY A 77 -9.25 -4.17 -12.26
C GLY A 77 -9.53 -5.49 -12.98
N TYR A 78 -10.25 -6.43 -12.35
CA TYR A 78 -10.72 -7.66 -13.01
C TYR A 78 -11.89 -7.42 -13.94
N LEU A 79 -12.75 -6.46 -13.62
CA LEU A 79 -13.91 -6.10 -14.37
C LEU A 79 -13.86 -4.63 -14.79
N ALA A 80 -14.56 -4.27 -15.88
CA ALA A 80 -14.76 -2.90 -16.32
C ALA A 80 -16.26 -2.65 -16.49
N SER A 81 -16.73 -1.48 -16.01
CA SER A 81 -18.09 -1.01 -16.22
C SER A 81 -18.14 -0.15 -17.48
N ARG A 82 -19.07 -0.41 -18.39
CA ARG A 82 -19.33 0.42 -19.57
C ARG A 82 -20.62 1.22 -19.44
N SER A 83 -20.65 2.37 -20.11
CA SER A 83 -21.86 3.19 -20.26
C SER A 83 -22.99 2.34 -20.83
N GLY A 84 -24.09 2.17 -20.06
CA GLY A 84 -25.21 1.29 -20.45
C GLY A 84 -25.46 0.12 -19.47
N GLY A 85 -24.67 0.00 -18.38
CA GLY A 85 -24.97 -0.94 -17.28
C GLY A 85 -24.44 -2.36 -17.46
N TYR A 86 -23.58 -2.62 -18.44
CA TYR A 86 -22.96 -3.92 -18.65
C TYR A 86 -21.57 -3.97 -17.99
N THR A 87 -21.30 -5.06 -17.24
CA THR A 87 -20.03 -5.35 -16.63
C THR A 87 -19.29 -6.40 -17.47
N GLN A 88 -18.05 -6.15 -17.82
CA GLN A 88 -17.20 -7.03 -18.64
C GLN A 88 -15.89 -7.33 -17.96
N VAL A 89 -15.27 -8.47 -18.28
CA VAL A 89 -13.91 -8.76 -17.89
C VAL A 89 -12.97 -7.74 -18.55
N ALA A 90 -12.08 -7.14 -17.78
CA ALA A 90 -11.17 -6.12 -18.28
C ALA A 90 -10.30 -6.65 -19.44
N ALA A 91 -10.13 -5.83 -20.50
CA ALA A 91 -9.46 -6.24 -21.73
C ALA A 91 -7.94 -6.45 -21.59
N SER A 92 -7.35 -6.09 -20.46
CA SER A 92 -5.90 -6.04 -20.25
C SER A 92 -5.29 -7.23 -19.51
N MET A 93 -5.94 -8.40 -19.50
CA MET A 93 -5.33 -9.63 -18.99
C MET A 93 -4.92 -10.57 -20.13
N PRO A 94 -3.63 -10.66 -20.50
CA PRO A 94 -3.15 -11.71 -21.39
C PRO A 94 -2.94 -13.04 -20.66
N PRO A 95 -3.03 -14.19 -21.36
CA PRO A 95 -2.84 -15.51 -20.79
C PRO A 95 -1.38 -15.79 -20.41
N THR A 96 -1.19 -16.60 -19.37
CA THR A 96 0.10 -17.13 -18.93
C THR A 96 0.76 -18.02 -19.99
N ALA A 97 2.01 -17.75 -20.33
CA ALA A 97 2.87 -18.70 -21.04
C ALA A 97 4.22 -18.83 -20.30
N ALA A 98 4.61 -20.05 -20.06
CA ALA A 98 5.88 -20.44 -19.42
C ALA A 98 7.02 -20.52 -20.46
N GLY A 99 8.23 -20.20 -20.03
CA GLY A 99 9.42 -20.79 -20.66
C GLY A 99 10.66 -19.90 -20.85
N ALA A 100 11.69 -20.23 -20.09
CA ALA A 100 13.12 -20.34 -20.42
C ALA A 100 13.99 -19.12 -20.75
N GLY A 101 14.90 -18.89 -19.97
CA GLY A 101 16.20 -18.47 -19.64
C GLY A 101 17.24 -18.03 -20.66
N SER A 102 18.10 -17.12 -20.26
CA SER A 102 19.55 -17.16 -20.54
C SER A 102 20.31 -16.15 -19.69
N ALA A 103 21.42 -16.57 -19.14
CA ALA A 103 22.35 -15.79 -18.31
C ALA A 103 23.42 -15.12 -19.16
N ALA A 104 23.80 -13.90 -18.81
CA ALA A 104 25.10 -13.32 -19.19
C ALA A 104 25.62 -12.40 -18.07
N SER A 105 26.88 -12.63 -17.73
CA SER A 105 27.71 -11.97 -16.73
C SER A 105 28.26 -10.65 -17.24
N MET A 106 28.34 -9.59 -16.37
CA MET A 106 29.38 -8.57 -16.50
C MET A 106 29.67 -7.75 -15.22
N ALA A 107 30.87 -7.19 -15.16
CA ALA A 107 31.65 -6.70 -14.04
C ALA A 107 31.25 -5.31 -13.46
N ARG A 108 31.70 -5.05 -12.21
CA ARG A 108 31.43 -3.87 -11.36
C ARG A 108 32.39 -2.70 -11.61
N PRO A 109 31.96 -1.45 -11.34
CA PRO A 109 32.83 -0.41 -10.80
C PRO A 109 32.52 -0.07 -9.34
N ALA A 110 33.55 0.33 -8.60
CA ALA A 110 33.50 0.65 -7.17
C ALA A 110 32.97 2.06 -6.93
N ALA A 111 32.00 2.20 -6.00
CA ALA A 111 31.44 3.49 -5.60
C ALA A 111 32.04 3.98 -4.27
N SER A 112 32.26 5.27 -4.15
CA SER A 112 32.90 5.94 -3.01
C SER A 112 31.96 6.18 -1.84
N SER A 113 32.45 6.04 -0.60
CA SER A 113 31.71 6.14 0.67
C SER A 113 31.29 7.58 1.08
N ALA A 114 31.49 8.58 0.26
CA ALA A 114 31.18 9.98 0.59
C ALA A 114 29.67 10.32 0.51
N GLY A 115 28.89 9.61 -0.32
CA GLY A 115 27.46 9.88 -0.50
C GLY A 115 26.55 9.42 0.64
N LEU A 116 26.96 8.39 1.42
CA LEU A 116 26.14 7.86 2.51
C LEU A 116 25.99 8.82 3.71
N ARG A 117 26.98 9.68 3.96
CA ARG A 117 26.93 10.62 5.09
C ARG A 117 26.00 11.82 4.87
N ALA A 118 25.71 12.18 3.62
CA ALA A 118 24.83 13.31 3.30
C ALA A 118 23.33 12.93 3.34
N GLY A 119 22.98 11.66 3.09
CA GLY A 119 21.59 11.20 3.02
C GLY A 119 20.97 10.83 4.39
N PHE A 120 21.80 10.43 5.37
CA PHE A 120 21.40 10.23 6.76
C PHE A 120 21.54 11.48 7.61
N GLY A 121 21.52 12.67 6.98
CA GLY A 121 21.56 13.96 7.65
C GLY A 121 20.44 14.04 8.69
N ALA A 122 20.82 13.88 9.93
CA ALA A 122 20.29 14.38 11.19
C ALA A 122 18.82 14.90 11.16
N ASP A 123 17.89 14.11 10.66
CA ASP A 123 16.53 14.17 11.11
C ASP A 123 16.31 12.96 12.04
N SER A 124 16.95 12.98 13.19
CA SER A 124 16.49 12.21 14.33
C SER A 124 15.10 12.74 14.66
N ARG A 125 14.10 12.13 14.00
CA ARG A 125 12.68 12.50 14.05
C ARG A 125 12.13 12.61 15.49
N ALA A 126 12.91 12.28 16.49
CA ALA A 126 12.60 12.40 17.90
C ALA A 126 13.10 13.70 18.54
N ASP A 127 14.28 14.21 18.18
CA ASP A 127 14.91 15.31 18.92
C ASP A 127 14.53 16.73 18.43
N SER A 128 14.16 16.90 17.16
CA SER A 128 13.77 18.22 16.63
C SER A 128 12.32 18.62 16.96
N ARG A 129 11.54 17.73 17.58
CA ARG A 129 10.10 17.92 17.85
C ARG A 129 9.75 18.13 19.32
N ALA A 130 10.72 18.05 20.23
CA ALA A 130 10.53 18.34 21.65
C ALA A 130 10.35 19.85 21.87
N GLY A 131 9.13 20.37 21.61
CA GLY A 131 8.83 21.79 21.79
C GLY A 131 7.56 22.27 21.16
N PHE A 132 6.96 21.50 20.23
CA PHE A 132 5.69 21.89 19.64
C PHE A 132 4.51 21.63 20.60
N ARG A 133 3.61 22.58 20.67
CA ARG A 133 2.34 22.46 21.43
C ARG A 133 1.41 21.45 20.75
N VAL A 134 1.35 21.46 19.42
CA VAL A 134 0.68 20.46 18.59
C VAL A 134 1.62 20.06 17.45
N ASP A 135 1.72 18.76 17.16
CA ASP A 135 2.59 18.24 16.10
C ASP A 135 1.80 17.32 15.14
N PHE A 136 1.54 17.82 13.95
CA PHE A 136 0.95 17.06 12.83
C PHE A 136 1.97 16.18 12.08
N GLY A 137 3.11 15.87 12.69
CA GLY A 137 4.10 15.00 12.07
C GLY A 137 3.52 13.66 11.66
N TYR A 138 3.72 13.30 10.40
CA TYR A 138 3.18 12.07 9.81
C TYR A 138 3.95 10.79 10.22
N GLY A 139 3.41 9.65 9.81
CA GLY A 139 4.06 8.34 10.00
C GLY A 139 3.98 7.79 11.41
N ARG A 140 3.26 8.47 12.30
CA ARG A 140 3.08 8.09 13.72
C ARG A 140 1.76 7.34 13.88
N THR A 141 1.82 6.15 14.47
CA THR A 141 0.66 5.33 14.83
C THR A 141 0.32 5.54 16.30
N ASP A 142 -0.95 5.49 16.65
CA ASP A 142 -1.40 5.60 18.04
C ASP A 142 -1.06 4.32 18.83
N VAL A 143 0.18 4.25 19.31
CA VAL A 143 0.67 3.11 20.10
C VAL A 143 0.04 2.99 21.49
N SER A 144 -0.70 4.02 21.94
CA SER A 144 -1.48 3.94 23.19
C SER A 144 -2.61 2.91 23.08
N GLN A 145 -3.09 2.66 21.86
CA GLN A 145 -4.13 1.70 21.53
C GLN A 145 -3.60 0.30 21.18
N PHE A 146 -2.30 0.07 21.34
CA PHE A 146 -1.70 -1.25 21.10
C PHE A 146 -2.43 -2.33 21.91
N PRO A 147 -2.84 -3.46 21.33
CA PRO A 147 -3.67 -4.48 21.97
C PRO A 147 -2.86 -5.38 22.91
N ARG A 148 -2.28 -4.77 23.99
CA ARG A 148 -1.30 -5.41 24.89
C ARG A 148 -1.77 -6.76 25.45
N ALA A 149 -3.03 -6.85 25.91
CA ALA A 149 -3.54 -8.08 26.50
C ALA A 149 -3.67 -9.22 25.47
N ALA A 150 -4.11 -8.90 24.24
CA ALA A 150 -4.20 -9.89 23.16
C ALA A 150 -2.81 -10.31 22.69
N TRP A 151 -1.89 -9.37 22.53
CA TRP A 151 -0.51 -9.64 22.17
C TRP A 151 0.19 -10.53 23.24
N LEU A 152 0.02 -10.18 24.51
CA LEU A 152 0.58 -10.98 25.62
C LEU A 152 0.05 -12.43 25.63
N ARG A 153 -1.24 -12.64 25.29
CA ARG A 153 -1.79 -14.00 25.15
C ARG A 153 -1.06 -14.77 24.06
N SER A 154 -0.85 -14.15 22.89
CA SER A 154 -0.12 -14.79 21.78
C SER A 154 1.32 -15.09 22.14
N VAL A 155 2.04 -14.15 22.79
CA VAL A 155 3.41 -14.37 23.30
C VAL A 155 3.44 -15.57 24.27
N ARG A 156 2.50 -15.63 25.23
CA ARG A 156 2.41 -16.74 26.19
C ARG A 156 2.18 -18.05 25.47
N THR A 157 1.24 -18.11 24.51
CA THR A 157 0.98 -19.31 23.71
C THR A 157 2.28 -19.78 23.05
N VAL A 158 2.97 -18.89 22.33
CA VAL A 158 4.22 -19.24 21.64
C VAL A 158 5.27 -19.78 22.59
N LEU A 159 5.53 -19.10 23.71
CA LEU A 159 6.58 -19.51 24.65
C LEU A 159 6.24 -20.81 25.40
N THR A 160 4.96 -21.18 25.49
CA THR A 160 4.53 -22.42 26.17
C THR A 160 4.34 -23.61 25.24
N THR A 161 4.14 -23.38 23.93
CA THR A 161 3.76 -24.45 23.00
C THR A 161 4.74 -24.65 21.83
N ALA A 162 5.56 -23.65 21.51
CA ALA A 162 6.47 -23.78 20.37
C ALA A 162 7.54 -24.85 20.65
N PRO A 163 7.81 -25.77 19.72
CA PRO A 163 8.88 -26.74 19.83
C PRO A 163 10.26 -26.04 19.89
N ASN A 164 11.22 -26.68 20.57
CA ASN A 164 12.57 -26.10 20.79
C ASN A 164 13.31 -25.78 19.49
N ASP A 165 13.14 -26.56 18.45
CA ASP A 165 13.75 -26.35 17.14
C ASP A 165 13.32 -25.05 16.46
N ARG A 166 12.16 -24.49 16.84
CA ARG A 166 11.69 -23.19 16.36
C ARG A 166 12.53 -22.02 16.85
N PHE A 167 13.30 -22.18 17.91
CA PHE A 167 14.19 -21.15 18.44
C PHE A 167 15.61 -21.19 17.85
N ALA A 168 15.86 -22.10 16.90
CA ALA A 168 17.13 -22.18 16.17
C ALA A 168 17.16 -21.20 14.98
N TYR A 169 18.30 -21.14 14.29
CA TYR A 169 18.40 -20.43 13.02
C TYR A 169 17.48 -21.08 11.98
N LEU A 170 16.68 -20.25 11.31
CA LEU A 170 15.69 -20.68 10.35
C LEU A 170 16.00 -20.16 8.95
N ASP A 171 15.12 -20.47 8.01
CA ASP A 171 15.11 -19.95 6.65
C ASP A 171 15.12 -18.42 6.65
N GLY A 172 15.93 -17.80 5.82
CA GLY A 172 16.02 -16.34 5.70
C GLY A 172 14.70 -15.66 5.31
N ARG A 173 13.72 -16.42 4.80
CA ARG A 173 12.37 -15.92 4.50
C ARG A 173 11.49 -15.71 5.73
N GLY A 174 11.89 -16.22 6.89
CA GLY A 174 11.10 -16.19 8.12
C GLY A 174 10.31 -17.49 8.38
N VAL A 175 9.64 -17.56 9.55
CA VAL A 175 8.94 -18.78 9.99
C VAL A 175 7.77 -19.10 9.07
N LEU A 176 7.59 -20.40 8.78
CA LEU A 176 6.55 -20.87 7.87
C LEU A 176 5.14 -20.50 8.36
N GLU A 177 4.91 -20.57 9.66
CA GLU A 177 3.64 -20.26 10.32
C GLU A 177 3.20 -18.80 10.04
N LEU A 178 4.12 -17.85 10.11
CA LEU A 178 3.81 -16.46 9.80
C LEU A 178 3.57 -16.28 8.29
N ARG A 179 4.41 -16.91 7.45
CA ARG A 179 4.26 -16.83 6.00
C ARG A 179 2.90 -17.37 5.54
N GLN A 180 2.43 -18.47 6.13
CA GLN A 180 1.10 -19.03 5.89
C GLN A 180 -0.01 -18.07 6.36
N ALA A 181 0.05 -17.61 7.60
CA ALA A 181 -0.94 -16.67 8.16
C ALA A 181 -1.02 -15.35 7.37
N LEU A 182 0.13 -14.85 6.87
CA LEU A 182 0.15 -13.68 5.98
C LEU A 182 -0.50 -13.97 4.63
N CYS A 183 -0.24 -15.13 4.01
CA CYS A 183 -0.89 -15.50 2.76
C CYS A 183 -2.42 -15.56 2.92
N ASP A 184 -2.91 -16.21 3.97
CA ASP A 184 -4.34 -16.31 4.26
C ASP A 184 -4.96 -14.91 4.47
N TYR A 185 -4.28 -14.05 5.22
CA TYR A 185 -4.72 -12.68 5.46
C TYR A 185 -4.72 -11.85 4.17
N LEU A 186 -3.60 -11.78 3.46
CA LEU A 186 -3.42 -10.94 2.28
C LEU A 186 -4.32 -11.38 1.11
N ASN A 187 -4.39 -12.68 0.84
CA ASN A 187 -5.25 -13.20 -0.23
C ASN A 187 -6.73 -12.90 0.05
N ARG A 188 -7.13 -12.95 1.33
CA ARG A 188 -8.50 -12.64 1.77
C ARG A 188 -8.80 -11.15 1.74
N VAL A 189 -7.88 -10.30 2.24
CA VAL A 189 -8.17 -8.88 2.51
C VAL A 189 -7.70 -7.98 1.37
N ARG A 190 -6.59 -8.34 0.71
CA ARG A 190 -5.95 -7.53 -0.33
C ARG A 190 -6.08 -8.13 -1.73
N GLY A 191 -6.64 -9.32 -1.87
CA GLY A 191 -6.77 -9.98 -3.16
C GLY A 191 -5.44 -10.34 -3.81
N THR A 192 -4.38 -10.53 -3.01
CA THR A 192 -3.08 -11.00 -3.53
C THR A 192 -3.15 -12.44 -4.02
N GLN A 193 -2.09 -12.87 -4.69
CA GLN A 193 -1.84 -14.28 -5.05
C GLN A 193 -0.60 -14.79 -4.31
N ALA A 194 -0.53 -14.50 -3.01
CA ALA A 194 0.59 -14.89 -2.18
C ALA A 194 0.57 -16.39 -1.90
N VAL A 195 1.71 -17.04 -2.03
CA VAL A 195 1.95 -18.38 -1.51
C VAL A 195 3.11 -18.33 -0.50
N PRO A 196 3.17 -19.23 0.49
CA PRO A 196 4.18 -19.15 1.56
C PRO A 196 5.63 -19.19 1.06
N GLY A 197 5.86 -19.76 -0.14
CA GLY A 197 7.15 -19.76 -0.80
C GLY A 197 7.68 -18.37 -1.21
N ASP A 198 6.76 -17.47 -1.53
CA ASP A 198 7.04 -16.14 -2.08
C ASP A 198 7.12 -15.05 -1.00
N VAL A 199 6.73 -15.37 0.24
CA VAL A 199 6.75 -14.41 1.34
C VAL A 199 8.13 -14.36 2.00
N VAL A 200 8.66 -13.15 2.15
CA VAL A 200 9.87 -12.84 2.91
C VAL A 200 9.54 -11.87 4.03
N VAL A 201 9.74 -12.30 5.27
CA VAL A 201 9.54 -11.48 6.47
C VAL A 201 10.75 -10.57 6.68
N CYS A 202 10.50 -9.29 6.95
CA CYS A 202 11.51 -8.25 7.09
C CYS A 202 11.34 -7.47 8.40
N ASN A 203 12.40 -6.78 8.83
CA ASN A 203 12.38 -5.85 9.96
C ASN A 203 11.76 -4.50 9.54
N GLY A 204 10.50 -4.54 9.07
CA GLY A 204 9.76 -3.41 8.52
C GLY A 204 10.08 -3.15 7.03
N TYR A 205 9.33 -2.20 6.44
CA TYR A 205 9.46 -1.81 5.03
C TYR A 205 10.89 -1.38 4.66
N GLY A 206 11.54 -0.54 5.46
CA GLY A 206 12.88 -0.03 5.16
C GLY A 206 13.92 -1.14 4.92
N GLN A 207 13.86 -2.27 5.66
CA GLN A 207 14.71 -3.42 5.34
C GLN A 207 14.29 -4.08 4.03
N GLY A 208 12.99 -4.27 3.81
CA GLY A 208 12.47 -4.89 2.60
C GLY A 208 12.93 -4.16 1.35
N ILE A 209 12.73 -2.85 1.28
CA ILE A 209 13.14 -2.03 0.13
C ILE A 209 14.66 -2.02 -0.04
N SER A 210 15.44 -1.99 1.06
CA SER A 210 16.90 -2.07 1.00
C SER A 210 17.40 -3.37 0.36
N LEU A 211 16.84 -4.50 0.77
CA LEU A 211 17.17 -5.81 0.20
C LEU A 211 16.81 -5.89 -1.27
N LEU A 212 15.63 -5.41 -1.62
CA LEU A 212 15.13 -5.44 -3.00
C LEU A 212 15.99 -4.58 -3.93
N ILE A 213 16.32 -3.35 -3.53
CA ILE A 213 17.20 -2.45 -4.31
C ILE A 213 18.57 -3.11 -4.54
N GLN A 214 19.17 -3.72 -3.51
CA GLN A 214 20.43 -4.43 -3.65
C GLN A 214 20.34 -5.63 -4.61
N VAL A 215 19.23 -6.37 -4.59
CA VAL A 215 18.99 -7.49 -5.49
C VAL A 215 18.83 -6.98 -6.93
N LEU A 216 18.02 -5.95 -7.14
CA LEU A 216 17.80 -5.36 -8.47
C LEU A 216 19.11 -4.81 -9.05
N ALA A 217 19.89 -4.07 -8.26
CA ALA A 217 21.21 -3.57 -8.71
C ALA A 217 22.15 -4.71 -9.11
N ARG A 218 22.23 -5.79 -8.31
CA ARG A 218 23.05 -6.97 -8.65
C ARG A 218 22.58 -7.69 -9.91
N ARG A 219 21.28 -7.59 -10.23
CA ARG A 219 20.70 -8.16 -11.46
C ARG A 219 20.82 -7.23 -12.68
N GLY A 220 21.50 -6.11 -12.53
CA GLY A 220 21.82 -5.20 -13.62
C GLY A 220 20.83 -4.06 -13.82
N ALA A 221 19.89 -3.86 -12.89
CA ALA A 221 19.07 -2.65 -12.91
C ALA A 221 19.98 -1.40 -12.81
N ARG A 222 19.63 -0.37 -13.54
CA ARG A 222 20.39 0.90 -13.59
C ARG A 222 19.56 2.09 -13.12
N ARG A 223 18.24 2.00 -13.26
CA ARG A 223 17.34 3.12 -12.99
C ARG A 223 16.10 2.66 -12.24
N ILE A 224 15.73 3.42 -11.20
CA ILE A 224 14.52 3.21 -10.42
C ILE A 224 13.64 4.46 -10.49
N ALA A 225 12.37 4.26 -10.81
CA ALA A 225 11.36 5.31 -10.80
C ALA A 225 10.67 5.36 -9.43
N LEU A 226 10.43 6.56 -8.94
CA LEU A 226 9.63 6.83 -7.74
C LEU A 226 8.51 7.80 -8.10
N GLU A 227 7.38 7.73 -7.40
CA GLU A 227 6.36 8.77 -7.47
C GLU A 227 6.95 10.15 -7.09
N ASP A 228 6.50 11.23 -7.72
CA ASP A 228 6.92 12.59 -7.40
C ASP A 228 5.70 13.50 -7.19
N PRO A 229 5.40 13.90 -5.95
CA PRO A 229 6.16 13.68 -4.71
C PRO A 229 6.06 12.25 -4.16
N SER A 230 7.09 11.85 -3.40
CA SER A 230 7.17 10.53 -2.75
C SER A 230 7.72 10.65 -1.32
N SER A 231 7.27 9.78 -0.42
CA SER A 231 7.82 9.68 0.93
C SER A 231 9.13 8.91 0.99
N ASP A 232 9.53 8.28 -0.09
CA ASP A 232 10.53 7.24 -0.03
C ASP A 232 11.97 7.80 -0.10
N ASP A 233 12.29 8.65 0.89
CA ASP A 233 13.67 9.10 1.10
C ASP A 233 14.60 7.90 1.30
N ASP A 234 14.14 6.82 1.93
CA ASP A 234 14.92 5.60 2.12
C ASP A 234 15.23 4.94 0.77
N ALA A 235 14.22 4.73 -0.10
CA ALA A 235 14.44 4.17 -1.43
C ALA A 235 15.37 5.04 -2.27
N ARG A 236 15.22 6.37 -2.22
CA ARG A 236 16.07 7.30 -2.96
C ARG A 236 17.54 7.21 -2.52
N VAL A 237 17.79 7.26 -1.21
CA VAL A 237 19.15 7.16 -0.66
C VAL A 237 19.77 5.79 -0.93
N LEU A 238 19.00 4.73 -0.73
CA LEU A 238 19.46 3.36 -0.94
C LEU A 238 19.74 3.05 -2.42
N ALA A 239 18.90 3.56 -3.33
CA ALA A 239 19.11 3.44 -4.77
C ALA A 239 20.40 4.13 -5.21
N GLY A 240 20.62 5.38 -4.77
CA GLY A 240 21.85 6.10 -5.05
C GLY A 240 23.09 5.39 -4.49
N ALA A 241 23.01 4.86 -3.25
CA ALA A 241 24.08 4.09 -2.65
C ALA A 241 24.37 2.76 -3.38
N ALA A 242 23.36 2.17 -4.00
CA ALA A 242 23.48 0.97 -4.85
C ALA A 242 23.93 1.28 -6.29
N GLY A 243 24.13 2.55 -6.65
CA GLY A 243 24.52 2.99 -7.98
C GLY A 243 23.37 3.06 -8.99
N LEU A 244 22.13 3.07 -8.53
CA LEU A 244 20.96 3.26 -9.38
C LEU A 244 20.66 4.75 -9.57
N GLU A 245 20.32 5.14 -10.78
CA GLU A 245 19.74 6.46 -11.05
C GLU A 245 18.29 6.51 -10.57
N VAL A 246 17.90 7.59 -9.88
CA VAL A 246 16.54 7.80 -9.40
C VAL A 246 15.83 8.81 -10.29
N VAL A 247 14.64 8.45 -10.78
CA VAL A 247 13.80 9.30 -11.61
C VAL A 247 12.45 9.52 -10.93
N GLY A 248 12.05 10.79 -10.78
CA GLY A 248 10.72 11.15 -10.29
C GLY A 248 9.68 11.05 -11.39
N ILE A 249 8.59 10.34 -11.15
CA ILE A 249 7.45 10.26 -12.06
C ILE A 249 6.30 11.09 -11.50
N PRO A 250 5.83 12.11 -12.22
CA PRO A 250 4.78 12.99 -11.72
C PRO A 250 3.50 12.24 -11.35
N VAL A 251 2.89 12.64 -10.23
CA VAL A 251 1.60 12.14 -9.76
C VAL A 251 0.51 13.13 -10.12
N GLY A 252 -0.50 12.65 -10.85
CA GLY A 252 -1.71 13.38 -11.19
C GLY A 252 -2.92 12.91 -10.35
N PRO A 253 -4.14 13.37 -10.72
CA PRO A 253 -5.36 12.99 -10.02
C PRO A 253 -5.65 11.47 -10.00
N ASP A 254 -5.23 10.76 -11.05
CA ASP A 254 -5.42 9.30 -11.22
C ASP A 254 -4.21 8.47 -10.74
N GLY A 255 -3.23 9.10 -10.13
CA GLY A 255 -1.98 8.50 -9.67
C GLY A 255 -0.79 8.82 -10.58
N VAL A 256 0.19 7.92 -10.62
CA VAL A 256 1.41 8.08 -11.43
C VAL A 256 1.10 8.24 -12.92
N GLN A 257 1.79 9.18 -13.59
CA GLN A 257 1.62 9.42 -15.03
C GLN A 257 2.42 8.39 -15.84
N VAL A 258 1.71 7.47 -16.48
CA VAL A 258 2.34 6.31 -17.16
C VAL A 258 3.13 6.72 -18.39
N ASP A 259 2.74 7.76 -19.11
CA ASP A 259 3.51 8.28 -20.27
C ASP A 259 4.90 8.77 -19.83
N ALA A 260 4.99 9.44 -18.68
CA ALA A 260 6.27 9.83 -18.10
C ALA A 260 7.11 8.62 -17.66
N LEU A 261 6.46 7.54 -17.23
CA LEU A 261 7.12 6.30 -16.85
C LEU A 261 7.73 5.58 -18.08
N ASP A 262 7.04 5.57 -19.22
CA ASP A 262 7.60 5.01 -20.47
C ASP A 262 8.85 5.79 -20.90
N ALA A 263 8.86 7.12 -20.77
CA ALA A 263 10.00 7.98 -21.09
C ALA A 263 11.17 7.84 -20.11
N ALA A 264 10.91 7.44 -18.87
CA ALA A 264 11.92 7.34 -17.81
C ALA A 264 12.91 6.19 -18.02
N ASP A 265 12.62 5.23 -18.87
CA ASP A 265 13.48 4.05 -19.14
C ASP A 265 13.90 3.30 -17.86
N ALA A 266 13.00 3.16 -16.91
CA ALA A 266 13.28 2.60 -15.60
C ALA A 266 13.16 1.06 -15.57
N ASP A 267 13.99 0.42 -14.73
CA ASP A 267 13.99 -1.02 -14.50
C ASP A 267 13.08 -1.44 -13.33
N ALA A 268 12.74 -0.47 -12.48
CA ALA A 268 11.78 -0.67 -11.40
C ALA A 268 10.99 0.62 -11.11
N LEU A 269 9.80 0.45 -10.53
CA LEU A 269 8.94 1.54 -10.05
C LEU A 269 8.50 1.26 -8.63
N VAL A 270 8.68 2.23 -7.72
CA VAL A 270 8.11 2.19 -6.37
C VAL A 270 6.91 3.13 -6.31
N LEU A 271 5.78 2.64 -5.82
CA LEU A 271 4.55 3.42 -5.73
C LEU A 271 3.67 2.99 -4.55
N THR A 272 2.77 3.89 -4.15
CA THR A 272 1.80 3.71 -3.06
C THR A 272 0.36 3.71 -3.59
N PRO A 273 -0.08 2.65 -4.32
CA PRO A 273 -1.24 2.71 -5.20
C PRO A 273 -2.58 2.72 -4.47
N SER A 274 -2.61 2.30 -3.21
CA SER A 274 -3.83 2.23 -2.39
C SER A 274 -4.13 3.55 -1.68
N HIS A 275 -3.09 4.33 -1.37
CA HIS A 275 -3.14 5.63 -0.72
C HIS A 275 -1.82 6.35 -0.99
N GLN A 276 -1.78 7.10 -2.10
CA GLN A 276 -0.56 7.75 -2.56
C GLN A 276 0.01 8.69 -1.51
N TRP A 277 1.26 8.50 -1.19
CA TRP A 277 1.98 9.40 -0.30
C TRP A 277 2.69 10.50 -1.11
N PRO A 278 2.55 11.80 -0.74
CA PRO A 278 1.72 12.31 0.36
C PRO A 278 0.32 12.76 -0.06
N THR A 279 -0.04 12.73 -1.35
CA THR A 279 -1.23 13.40 -1.88
C THR A 279 -2.55 12.78 -1.44
N GLY A 280 -2.53 11.54 -0.94
CA GLY A 280 -3.72 10.82 -0.51
C GLY A 280 -4.59 10.30 -1.65
N GLY A 281 -4.11 10.36 -2.90
CA GLY A 281 -4.79 9.82 -4.06
C GLY A 281 -4.81 8.29 -4.09
N VAL A 282 -5.59 7.73 -5.00
CA VAL A 282 -5.61 6.29 -5.30
C VAL A 282 -5.27 6.10 -6.76
N LEU A 283 -4.38 5.18 -7.05
CA LEU A 283 -4.10 4.79 -8.42
C LEU A 283 -5.35 4.16 -9.04
N SER A 284 -5.88 4.76 -10.09
CA SER A 284 -7.11 4.29 -10.75
C SER A 284 -6.93 2.89 -11.34
N ALA A 285 -8.03 2.16 -11.55
CA ALA A 285 -7.97 0.83 -12.15
C ALA A 285 -7.34 0.85 -13.56
N ALA A 286 -7.60 1.90 -14.34
CA ALA A 286 -7.00 2.09 -15.65
C ALA A 286 -5.47 2.30 -15.54
N ALA A 287 -5.02 3.19 -14.65
CA ALA A 287 -3.60 3.43 -14.43
C ALA A 287 -2.87 2.20 -13.86
N ARG A 288 -3.51 1.41 -12.98
CA ARG A 288 -2.97 0.11 -12.52
C ARG A 288 -2.72 -0.84 -13.68
N ALA A 289 -3.70 -0.98 -14.57
CA ALA A 289 -3.56 -1.83 -15.75
C ALA A 289 -2.45 -1.33 -16.69
N GLU A 290 -2.26 -0.03 -16.81
CA GLU A 290 -1.20 0.57 -17.63
C GLU A 290 0.19 0.36 -17.01
N VAL A 291 0.34 0.58 -15.71
CA VAL A 291 1.59 0.27 -14.99
C VAL A 291 1.95 -1.21 -15.14
N ILE A 292 0.98 -2.12 -15.01
CA ILE A 292 1.23 -3.55 -15.20
C ILE A 292 1.63 -3.86 -16.65
N ARG A 293 0.98 -3.24 -17.65
CA ARG A 293 1.37 -3.40 -19.05
C ARG A 293 2.79 -2.88 -19.31
N TRP A 294 3.14 -1.72 -18.73
CA TRP A 294 4.49 -1.18 -18.76
C TRP A 294 5.50 -2.16 -18.17
N ALA A 295 5.26 -2.65 -16.96
CA ALA A 295 6.15 -3.59 -16.29
C ALA A 295 6.41 -4.85 -17.14
N ARG A 296 5.34 -5.42 -17.73
CA ARG A 296 5.45 -6.58 -18.61
C ARG A 296 6.23 -6.32 -19.89
N ARG A 297 5.99 -5.17 -20.56
CA ARG A 297 6.72 -4.82 -21.79
C ARG A 297 8.20 -4.67 -21.54
N ARG A 298 8.58 -4.12 -20.40
CA ARG A 298 9.97 -3.82 -20.05
C ARG A 298 10.68 -4.93 -19.29
N GLY A 299 9.96 -5.91 -18.77
CA GLY A 299 10.50 -6.84 -17.78
C GLY A 299 10.81 -6.15 -16.44
N ALA A 300 10.19 -5.00 -16.17
CA ALA A 300 10.45 -4.19 -14.99
C ALA A 300 9.70 -4.72 -13.74
N ILE A 301 10.20 -4.35 -12.56
CA ILE A 301 9.59 -4.69 -11.28
C ILE A 301 8.83 -3.48 -10.70
N VAL A 302 7.60 -3.71 -10.29
CA VAL A 302 6.79 -2.75 -9.55
C VAL A 302 6.85 -3.09 -8.06
N VAL A 303 7.20 -2.13 -7.23
CA VAL A 303 7.17 -2.25 -5.77
C VAL A 303 5.92 -1.53 -5.28
N GLU A 304 4.96 -2.29 -4.81
CA GLU A 304 3.73 -1.79 -4.21
C GLU A 304 3.93 -1.63 -2.70
N ASP A 305 4.13 -0.39 -2.23
CA ASP A 305 4.17 -0.08 -0.79
C ASP A 305 2.74 0.14 -0.28
N ASP A 306 2.25 -0.82 0.49
CA ASP A 306 0.89 -0.86 1.02
C ASP A 306 0.90 -0.64 2.53
N TYR A 307 1.25 0.58 2.94
CA TYR A 307 1.58 0.92 4.32
C TYR A 307 0.36 1.15 5.23
N ASP A 308 -0.80 1.57 4.72
CA ASP A 308 -1.97 1.95 5.52
C ASP A 308 -3.35 1.60 4.92
N ALA A 309 -3.39 0.73 3.91
CA ALA A 309 -4.62 0.36 3.21
C ALA A 309 -5.69 -0.32 4.09
N GLU A 310 -5.32 -0.82 5.26
CA GLU A 310 -6.28 -1.30 6.26
C GLU A 310 -7.20 -0.20 6.80
N TYR A 311 -6.78 1.07 6.70
CA TYR A 311 -7.52 2.23 7.21
C TYR A 311 -8.27 2.98 6.11
N ARG A 312 -9.13 2.26 5.36
CA ARG A 312 -10.09 2.88 4.45
C ARG A 312 -11.43 3.11 5.15
N TYR A 313 -12.01 4.29 4.93
CA TYR A 313 -13.24 4.74 5.57
C TYR A 313 -14.43 4.77 4.61
N ASP A 314 -14.19 4.72 3.31
CA ASP A 314 -15.15 4.81 2.20
C ASP A 314 -15.80 3.46 1.78
N ARG A 315 -15.56 2.38 2.52
CA ARG A 315 -16.09 1.03 2.30
C ARG A 315 -15.69 0.34 1.00
N SER A 316 -14.86 0.93 0.16
CA SER A 316 -14.42 0.32 -1.09
C SER A 316 -12.99 -0.19 -0.94
N PRO A 317 -12.76 -1.46 -0.55
CA PRO A 317 -11.41 -2.00 -0.50
C PRO A 317 -10.82 -2.00 -1.92
N VAL A 318 -9.59 -1.55 -2.02
CA VAL A 318 -8.82 -1.62 -3.28
C VAL A 318 -7.92 -2.84 -3.20
N GLY A 319 -8.01 -3.73 -4.18
CA GLY A 319 -7.13 -4.90 -4.28
C GLY A 319 -5.67 -4.50 -4.54
N ALA A 320 -4.73 -5.34 -4.11
CA ALA A 320 -3.32 -5.16 -4.40
C ALA A 320 -3.01 -5.41 -5.88
N MET A 321 -2.06 -4.66 -6.43
CA MET A 321 -1.57 -4.87 -7.80
C MET A 321 -0.86 -6.23 -7.94
N GLN A 322 -0.25 -6.73 -6.87
CA GLN A 322 0.38 -8.05 -6.83
C GLN A 322 -0.57 -9.16 -7.29
N GLY A 323 -1.85 -9.10 -6.91
CA GLY A 323 -2.83 -10.07 -7.37
C GLY A 323 -3.13 -10.03 -8.88
N LEU A 324 -2.78 -8.93 -9.56
CA LEU A 324 -2.96 -8.76 -11.00
C LEU A 324 -1.72 -9.19 -11.81
N ALA A 325 -0.53 -9.10 -11.21
CA ALA A 325 0.75 -9.41 -11.87
C ALA A 325 1.79 -9.96 -10.87
N PRO A 326 1.59 -11.18 -10.34
CA PRO A 326 2.49 -11.75 -9.32
C PRO A 326 3.94 -11.90 -9.78
N ASP A 327 4.17 -12.00 -11.10
CA ASP A 327 5.51 -12.14 -11.66
C ASP A 327 6.27 -10.80 -11.82
N HIS A 328 5.59 -9.67 -11.64
CA HIS A 328 6.15 -8.32 -11.84
C HIS A 328 5.97 -7.40 -10.63
N VAL A 329 5.13 -7.75 -9.67
CA VAL A 329 4.82 -6.88 -8.53
C VAL A 329 5.34 -7.49 -7.24
N VAL A 330 6.23 -6.77 -6.56
CA VAL A 330 6.59 -7.01 -5.16
C VAL A 330 5.60 -6.25 -4.29
N TYR A 331 4.78 -6.94 -3.52
CA TYR A 331 3.93 -6.32 -2.52
C TYR A 331 4.70 -6.16 -1.20
N CYS A 332 4.69 -4.98 -0.63
CA CYS A 332 5.28 -4.67 0.67
C CYS A 332 4.21 -4.30 1.67
N GLY A 333 4.19 -4.99 2.80
CA GLY A 333 3.28 -4.72 3.91
C GLY A 333 4.03 -4.54 5.23
N THR A 334 3.40 -3.87 6.20
CA THR A 334 4.00 -3.58 7.49
C THR A 334 2.98 -3.54 8.63
N ALA A 335 3.37 -4.04 9.81
CA ALA A 335 2.61 -3.87 11.05
C ALA A 335 2.87 -2.50 11.71
N SER A 336 3.77 -1.67 11.18
CA SER A 336 4.18 -0.41 11.80
C SER A 336 3.06 0.63 11.88
N LYS A 337 2.16 0.66 10.88
CA LYS A 337 1.04 1.61 10.83
C LYS A 337 -0.24 1.06 11.44
N THR A 338 -0.33 -0.27 11.56
CA THR A 338 -1.53 -0.95 12.06
C THR A 338 -1.43 -1.33 13.54
N LEU A 339 -0.24 -1.68 14.01
CA LEU A 339 0.01 -2.06 15.41
C LEU A 339 0.99 -1.10 16.09
N ALA A 340 2.28 -1.26 15.80
CA ALA A 340 3.32 -0.40 16.37
C ALA A 340 4.62 -0.46 15.55
N PRO A 341 5.27 0.67 15.26
CA PRO A 341 6.53 0.69 14.51
C PRO A 341 7.67 -0.02 15.26
N GLY A 342 7.62 -0.05 16.60
CA GLY A 342 8.62 -0.73 17.44
C GLY A 342 8.63 -2.25 17.32
N LEU A 343 7.59 -2.88 16.77
CA LEU A 343 7.57 -4.33 16.51
C LEU A 343 8.54 -4.75 15.41
N ARG A 344 8.92 -3.82 14.53
CA ARG A 344 9.81 -4.09 13.39
C ARG A 344 9.36 -5.30 12.55
N LEU A 345 8.04 -5.45 12.35
CA LEU A 345 7.44 -6.48 11.51
C LEU A 345 6.97 -5.90 10.19
N GLY A 346 7.53 -6.42 9.11
CA GLY A 346 7.12 -6.18 7.74
C GLY A 346 7.28 -7.45 6.92
N TRP A 347 6.75 -7.44 5.73
CA TRP A 347 6.83 -8.57 4.80
C TRP A 347 6.79 -8.10 3.36
N MET A 348 7.36 -8.92 2.49
CA MET A 348 7.23 -8.81 1.04
C MET A 348 6.59 -10.07 0.49
N VAL A 349 5.70 -9.93 -0.50
CA VAL A 349 5.35 -11.01 -1.43
C VAL A 349 6.15 -10.75 -2.70
N VAL A 350 7.11 -11.62 -2.96
CA VAL A 350 8.15 -11.41 -3.96
C VAL A 350 7.86 -12.28 -5.19
N PRO A 351 8.01 -11.78 -6.43
CA PRO A 351 7.93 -12.60 -7.62
C PRO A 351 8.82 -13.85 -7.53
N PRO A 352 8.35 -15.04 -7.95
CA PRO A 352 9.06 -16.30 -7.75
C PRO A 352 10.52 -16.29 -8.21
N HIS A 353 10.82 -15.60 -9.31
CA HIS A 353 12.17 -15.51 -9.87
C HIS A 353 13.15 -14.62 -9.07
N LEU A 354 12.66 -13.85 -8.10
CA LEU A 354 13.47 -13.01 -7.21
C LEU A 354 13.60 -13.58 -5.78
N VAL A 355 12.72 -14.53 -5.39
CA VAL A 355 12.64 -15.03 -4.02
C VAL A 355 13.98 -15.54 -3.50
N ALA A 356 14.69 -16.34 -4.28
CA ALA A 356 15.97 -16.92 -3.86
C ALA A 356 17.01 -15.84 -3.57
N ASP A 357 17.10 -14.81 -4.42
CA ASP A 357 18.07 -13.72 -4.26
C ASP A 357 17.74 -12.84 -3.06
N VAL A 358 16.43 -12.54 -2.87
CA VAL A 358 15.96 -11.74 -1.73
C VAL A 358 16.15 -12.48 -0.42
N ALA A 359 15.85 -13.80 -0.39
CA ALA A 359 16.06 -14.64 0.80
C ALA A 359 17.55 -14.75 1.16
N ALA A 360 18.43 -14.91 0.15
CA ALA A 360 19.87 -14.94 0.36
C ALA A 360 20.38 -13.58 0.88
N ALA A 361 19.91 -12.46 0.31
CA ALA A 361 20.26 -11.13 0.79
C ALA A 361 19.80 -10.90 2.23
N LYS A 362 18.59 -11.35 2.58
CA LYS A 362 18.04 -11.29 3.94
C LYS A 362 18.89 -12.08 4.93
N LEU A 363 19.25 -13.32 4.57
CA LEU A 363 20.07 -14.19 5.41
C LEU A 363 21.47 -13.58 5.67
N LEU A 364 22.06 -12.92 4.68
CA LEU A 364 23.34 -12.22 4.83
C LEU A 364 23.21 -10.95 5.67
N ALA A 365 22.08 -10.25 5.59
CA ALA A 365 21.88 -8.99 6.30
C ALA A 365 21.72 -9.16 7.80
N ASP A 366 20.98 -10.17 8.26
CA ASP A 366 20.61 -10.28 9.68
C ASP A 366 20.38 -11.72 10.21
N ARG A 367 20.62 -12.74 9.40
CA ARG A 367 20.37 -14.16 9.74
C ARG A 367 18.90 -14.48 10.03
N GLY A 368 17.98 -13.58 9.75
CA GLY A 368 16.54 -13.70 9.97
C GLY A 368 16.03 -12.76 11.08
N SER A 369 14.76 -12.43 10.99
CA SER A 369 14.06 -11.61 12.00
C SER A 369 13.73 -12.44 13.24
N SER A 370 13.44 -11.78 14.39
CA SER A 370 13.05 -12.43 15.66
C SER A 370 11.96 -13.48 15.46
N VAL A 371 12.26 -14.72 15.80
CA VAL A 371 11.33 -15.86 15.67
C VAL A 371 10.13 -15.70 16.60
N ILE A 372 10.36 -15.24 17.84
CA ILE A 372 9.30 -15.06 18.84
C ILE A 372 8.25 -14.07 18.32
N ASP A 373 8.69 -12.94 17.79
CA ASP A 373 7.75 -11.93 17.27
C ASP A 373 7.00 -12.43 16.04
N GLN A 374 7.66 -13.20 15.19
CA GLN A 374 7.02 -13.82 14.01
C GLN A 374 5.95 -14.82 14.41
N LEU A 375 6.26 -15.76 15.29
CA LEU A 375 5.30 -16.75 15.80
C LEU A 375 4.15 -16.09 16.57
N THR A 376 4.46 -15.05 17.35
CA THR A 376 3.46 -14.26 18.07
C THR A 376 2.49 -13.60 17.10
N PHE A 377 3.00 -13.00 16.02
CA PHE A 377 2.15 -12.36 15.04
C PHE A 377 1.34 -13.38 14.22
N ALA A 378 1.89 -14.56 13.93
CA ALA A 378 1.17 -15.66 13.30
C ALA A 378 -0.03 -16.10 14.16
N ASP A 379 0.17 -16.33 15.47
CA ASP A 379 -0.91 -16.67 16.41
C ASP A 379 -1.95 -15.53 16.50
N PHE A 380 -1.49 -14.29 16.55
CA PHE A 380 -2.34 -13.09 16.61
C PHE A 380 -3.24 -12.94 15.36
N LEU A 381 -2.69 -13.20 14.17
CA LEU A 381 -3.42 -13.25 12.90
C LEU A 381 -4.43 -14.42 12.89
N GLY A 382 -3.97 -15.61 13.21
CA GLY A 382 -4.79 -16.84 13.20
C GLY A 382 -5.98 -16.77 14.16
N ARG A 383 -5.86 -16.07 15.29
CA ARG A 383 -6.95 -15.84 16.25
C ARG A 383 -7.87 -14.69 15.87
N GLY A 384 -7.65 -14.00 14.74
CA GLY A 384 -8.44 -12.86 14.27
C GLY A 384 -8.32 -11.63 15.15
N GLU A 385 -7.29 -11.55 16.03
CA GLU A 385 -7.05 -10.39 16.91
C GLU A 385 -6.63 -9.16 16.10
N PHE A 386 -5.90 -9.38 15.00
CA PHE A 386 -5.52 -8.31 14.09
C PHE A 386 -6.75 -7.66 13.43
N ASP A 387 -7.66 -8.45 12.86
CA ASP A 387 -8.91 -7.93 12.29
C ASP A 387 -9.77 -7.21 13.35
N ARG A 388 -9.78 -7.71 14.58
CA ARG A 388 -10.50 -7.11 15.70
C ARG A 388 -9.90 -5.76 16.09
N HIS A 389 -8.59 -5.66 16.13
CA HIS A 389 -7.88 -4.42 16.38
C HIS A 389 -8.17 -3.36 15.29
N LEU A 390 -8.05 -3.74 14.01
CA LEU A 390 -8.34 -2.85 12.89
C LEU A 390 -9.79 -2.34 12.91
N ARG A 391 -10.77 -3.22 13.18
CA ARG A 391 -12.17 -2.81 13.32
C ARG A 391 -12.38 -1.78 14.44
N ARG A 392 -11.63 -1.89 15.53
CA ARG A 392 -11.67 -0.92 16.65
C ARG A 392 -11.05 0.42 16.27
N MET A 393 -9.93 0.39 15.52
CA MET A 393 -9.16 1.60 15.20
C MET A 393 -9.75 2.44 14.06
N ARG A 394 -10.39 1.81 13.06
CA ARG A 394 -11.00 2.53 11.93
C ARG A 394 -11.94 3.67 12.35
N PRO A 395 -12.92 3.49 13.24
CA PRO A 395 -13.78 4.59 13.67
C PRO A 395 -13.03 5.67 14.46
N VAL A 396 -11.97 5.34 15.18
CA VAL A 396 -11.14 6.32 15.91
C VAL A 396 -10.44 7.25 14.92
N TYR A 397 -9.73 6.67 13.94
CA TYR A 397 -9.02 7.48 12.95
C TYR A 397 -9.98 8.24 12.03
N ARG A 398 -11.13 7.66 11.70
CA ARG A 398 -12.17 8.38 10.95
C ARG A 398 -12.63 9.63 11.67
N ARG A 399 -12.97 9.57 12.96
CA ARG A 399 -13.38 10.76 13.73
C ARG A 399 -12.30 11.83 13.78
N ARG A 400 -11.03 11.44 13.98
CA ARG A 400 -9.90 12.38 13.97
C ARG A 400 -9.72 13.06 12.61
N ARG A 401 -9.88 12.31 11.53
CA ARG A 401 -9.87 12.87 10.17
C ARG A 401 -11.02 13.85 9.95
N ASP A 402 -12.22 13.46 10.35
CA ASP A 402 -13.41 14.31 10.18
C ASP A 402 -13.24 15.61 10.99
N ALA A 403 -12.75 15.54 12.23
CA ALA A 403 -12.41 16.71 13.04
C ALA A 403 -11.36 17.62 12.38
N LEU A 404 -10.34 17.04 11.74
CA LEU A 404 -9.34 17.80 10.98
C LEU A 404 -9.96 18.54 9.79
N LEU A 405 -10.80 17.87 9.00
CA LEU A 405 -11.45 18.48 7.84
C LEU A 405 -12.42 19.58 8.26
N ASP A 406 -13.16 19.38 9.36
CA ASP A 406 -14.06 20.39 9.90
C ASP A 406 -13.30 21.61 10.42
N ALA A 407 -12.19 21.41 11.13
CA ALA A 407 -11.32 22.50 11.59
C ALA A 407 -10.70 23.28 10.43
N LEU A 408 -10.19 22.58 9.40
CA LEU A 408 -9.64 23.23 8.19
C LEU A 408 -10.71 24.08 7.50
N ARG A 409 -11.91 23.56 7.31
CA ARG A 409 -13.02 24.29 6.69
C ARG A 409 -13.40 25.54 7.48
N THR A 410 -13.36 25.47 8.81
CA THR A 410 -13.75 26.55 9.70
C THR A 410 -12.70 27.66 9.81
N HIS A 411 -11.43 27.29 9.95
CA HIS A 411 -10.36 28.23 10.31
C HIS A 411 -9.48 28.67 9.14
N VAL A 412 -9.35 27.82 8.10
CA VAL A 412 -8.50 28.06 6.92
C VAL A 412 -9.18 27.57 5.64
N PRO A 413 -10.34 28.11 5.28
CA PRO A 413 -11.19 27.61 4.18
C PRO A 413 -10.51 27.68 2.81
N ASP A 414 -9.46 28.49 2.65
CA ASP A 414 -8.69 28.61 1.40
C ASP A 414 -7.76 27.42 1.16
N LEU A 415 -7.43 26.65 2.18
CA LEU A 415 -6.69 25.39 2.02
C LEU A 415 -7.62 24.33 1.41
N ARG A 416 -7.11 23.59 0.44
CA ARG A 416 -7.87 22.56 -0.28
C ARG A 416 -7.42 21.17 0.15
N PRO A 417 -8.12 20.52 1.11
CA PRO A 417 -7.84 19.14 1.45
C PRO A 417 -8.00 18.23 0.23
N ALA A 418 -7.05 17.31 0.05
CA ALA A 418 -7.02 16.37 -1.06
C ALA A 418 -6.93 14.92 -0.55
N GLY A 419 -7.14 13.99 -1.48
CA GLY A 419 -7.08 12.57 -1.22
C GLY A 419 -8.43 11.96 -0.85
N ILE A 420 -8.42 10.66 -0.68
CA ILE A 420 -9.59 9.86 -0.35
C ILE A 420 -9.83 9.78 1.17
N ALA A 421 -10.98 9.21 1.55
CA ALA A 421 -11.28 8.92 2.95
C ALA A 421 -10.51 7.66 3.43
N ALA A 422 -9.21 7.79 3.63
CA ALA A 422 -8.31 6.71 4.04
C ALA A 422 -7.12 7.22 4.87
N GLY A 423 -6.35 6.29 5.39
CA GLY A 423 -5.03 6.50 5.96
C GLY A 423 -5.00 7.22 7.29
N GLN A 424 -3.82 7.75 7.61
CA GLN A 424 -3.50 8.40 8.88
C GLN A 424 -3.01 9.85 8.70
N HIS A 425 -3.11 10.39 7.48
CA HIS A 425 -2.77 11.77 7.15
C HIS A 425 -3.72 12.34 6.08
N VAL A 426 -3.70 13.66 5.96
CA VAL A 426 -4.36 14.43 4.89
C VAL A 426 -3.36 15.43 4.36
N VAL A 427 -3.35 15.66 3.06
CA VAL A 427 -2.71 16.82 2.45
C VAL A 427 -3.74 17.92 2.24
N ALA A 428 -3.36 19.18 2.51
CA ALA A 428 -4.12 20.33 2.06
C ALA A 428 -3.24 21.24 1.22
N TRP A 429 -3.69 21.51 -0.02
CA TRP A 429 -2.97 22.38 -0.96
C TRP A 429 -3.14 23.84 -0.59
N LEU A 430 -2.03 24.57 -0.66
CA LEU A 430 -2.01 26.01 -0.42
C LEU A 430 -2.60 26.76 -1.62
N PRO A 431 -3.29 27.90 -1.40
CA PRO A 431 -3.72 28.74 -2.48
C PRO A 431 -2.52 29.37 -3.19
N PRO A 432 -2.66 29.77 -4.47
CA PRO A 432 -1.61 30.50 -5.21
C PRO A 432 -1.15 31.73 -4.43
N GLY A 433 0.16 31.96 -4.42
CA GLY A 433 0.78 33.12 -3.76
C GLY A 433 1.10 32.92 -2.28
N LEU A 434 0.72 31.81 -1.66
CA LEU A 434 1.13 31.48 -0.30
C LEU A 434 2.33 30.52 -0.33
N ASP A 435 3.48 31.01 0.15
CA ASP A 435 4.73 30.25 0.16
C ASP A 435 4.72 29.18 1.24
N GLU A 436 4.98 27.93 0.86
CA GLU A 436 4.96 26.77 1.74
C GLU A 436 6.00 26.86 2.86
N ALA A 437 7.22 27.29 2.53
CA ALA A 437 8.31 27.36 3.50
C ALA A 437 8.04 28.46 4.54
N ALA A 438 7.50 29.59 4.11
CA ALA A 438 7.08 30.67 5.00
C ALA A 438 5.97 30.21 5.96
N VAL A 439 4.96 29.47 5.47
CA VAL A 439 3.87 28.93 6.30
C VAL A 439 4.43 27.94 7.33
N VAL A 440 5.29 27.02 6.93
CA VAL A 440 5.89 26.03 7.85
C VAL A 440 6.73 26.73 8.92
N ALA A 441 7.54 27.74 8.54
CA ALA A 441 8.34 28.51 9.48
C ALA A 441 7.50 29.34 10.46
N ALA A 442 6.43 29.98 9.97
CA ALA A 442 5.49 30.71 10.84
C ALA A 442 4.75 29.77 11.80
N ALA A 443 4.27 28.64 11.31
CA ALA A 443 3.62 27.62 12.14
C ALA A 443 4.53 27.16 13.28
N ALA A 444 5.81 26.93 13.00
CA ALA A 444 6.80 26.57 14.01
C ALA A 444 6.96 27.64 15.10
N ARG A 445 6.97 28.94 14.75
CA ARG A 445 7.00 30.05 15.74
C ARG A 445 5.80 30.05 16.66
N HIS A 446 4.65 29.61 16.16
CA HIS A 446 3.42 29.45 16.96
C HIS A 446 3.32 28.12 17.72
N GLY A 447 4.39 27.33 17.75
CA GLY A 447 4.41 26.06 18.45
C GLY A 447 3.67 24.92 17.72
N LEU A 448 3.50 25.03 16.40
CA LEU A 448 2.88 24.01 15.56
C LEU A 448 3.91 23.30 14.70
N GLY A 449 4.03 21.97 14.90
CA GLY A 449 4.79 21.08 14.01
C GLY A 449 3.96 20.68 12.80
N ILE A 450 4.39 21.08 11.59
CA ILE A 450 3.76 20.69 10.33
C ILE A 450 4.82 20.62 9.23
N GLN A 451 4.57 19.84 8.20
CA GLN A 451 5.53 19.64 7.10
C GLN A 451 4.87 20.01 5.77
N GLY A 452 5.70 20.59 4.88
CA GLY A 452 5.31 20.86 3.51
C GLY A 452 5.51 19.67 2.58
N VAL A 453 4.81 19.67 1.45
CA VAL A 453 4.93 18.67 0.37
C VAL A 453 6.23 18.85 -0.41
N GLY A 454 6.73 20.08 -0.51
CA GLY A 454 7.91 20.43 -1.34
C GLY A 454 9.16 19.61 -1.02
N ARG A 455 9.39 19.29 0.25
CA ARG A 455 10.55 18.46 0.67
C ARG A 455 10.52 17.03 0.11
N PHE A 456 9.37 16.55 -0.33
CA PHE A 456 9.18 15.19 -0.86
C PHE A 456 9.24 15.14 -2.39
N ARG A 457 9.49 16.26 -3.03
CA ARG A 457 9.64 16.32 -4.49
C ARG A 457 11.05 15.88 -4.89
N ILE A 458 11.11 15.18 -6.01
CA ILE A 458 12.35 14.69 -6.63
C ILE A 458 12.80 15.65 -7.73
N ALA A 459 11.90 16.01 -8.64
CA ALA A 459 12.21 16.77 -9.86
C ALA A 459 11.90 18.27 -9.76
N GLY A 460 11.61 18.81 -8.57
CA GLY A 460 11.57 20.27 -8.39
C GLY A 460 10.19 20.87 -8.13
N ALA A 461 9.80 21.95 -8.84
CA ALA A 461 8.69 22.81 -8.49
C ALA A 461 7.29 22.17 -8.67
N GLY A 462 6.36 22.57 -7.82
CA GLY A 462 4.95 22.18 -7.90
C GLY A 462 4.14 22.94 -6.86
N PRO A 463 2.82 22.76 -6.80
CA PRO A 463 1.98 23.46 -5.84
C PRO A 463 2.43 23.17 -4.40
N GLY A 464 2.46 24.20 -3.57
CA GLY A 464 2.71 24.06 -2.14
C GLY A 464 1.55 23.35 -1.45
N GLY A 465 1.87 22.56 -0.43
CA GLY A 465 0.87 21.85 0.35
C GLY A 465 1.37 21.48 1.75
N LEU A 466 0.47 21.27 2.66
CA LEU A 466 0.77 20.91 4.05
C LEU A 466 0.26 19.50 4.36
N ILE A 467 1.07 18.72 5.08
CA ILE A 467 0.78 17.35 5.43
C ILE A 467 0.37 17.28 6.90
N PHE A 468 -0.83 16.78 7.16
CA PHE A 468 -1.42 16.66 8.49
C PHE A 468 -1.50 15.19 8.91
N GLY A 469 -0.54 14.71 9.70
CA GLY A 469 -0.64 13.44 10.39
C GLY A 469 -1.53 13.57 11.63
N TYR A 470 -2.66 12.89 11.65
CA TYR A 470 -3.66 13.04 12.72
C TYR A 470 -3.79 11.83 13.64
N ALA A 471 -3.08 10.75 13.36
CA ALA A 471 -3.34 9.47 14.01
C ALA A 471 -3.13 9.46 15.53
N ILE A 472 -2.22 10.29 16.06
CA ILE A 472 -1.91 10.31 17.50
C ILE A 472 -2.57 11.46 18.26
N LEU A 473 -3.20 12.39 17.55
CA LEU A 473 -3.80 13.60 18.15
C LEU A 473 -5.22 13.35 18.62
N SER A 474 -5.62 13.99 19.71
CA SER A 474 -7.04 14.09 20.09
C SER A 474 -7.79 15.05 19.15
N GLU A 475 -9.10 14.94 19.07
CA GLU A 475 -9.93 15.84 18.27
C GLU A 475 -9.77 17.31 18.71
N SER A 476 -9.60 17.57 20.01
CA SER A 476 -9.32 18.90 20.57
C SER A 476 -7.93 19.42 20.17
N ALA A 477 -6.89 18.60 20.24
CA ALA A 477 -5.55 18.98 19.78
C ALA A 477 -5.51 19.28 18.28
N ILE A 478 -6.28 18.53 17.47
CA ILE A 478 -6.42 18.79 16.04
C ILE A 478 -7.03 20.18 15.80
N ALA A 479 -8.14 20.51 16.47
CA ALA A 479 -8.78 21.82 16.35
C ALA A 479 -7.84 22.96 16.79
N GLU A 480 -7.14 22.78 17.90
CA GLU A 480 -6.13 23.73 18.39
C GLU A 480 -4.99 23.94 17.36
N GLY A 481 -4.44 22.85 16.83
CA GLY A 481 -3.36 22.93 15.84
C GLY A 481 -3.77 23.67 14.57
N VAL A 482 -4.99 23.45 14.08
CA VAL A 482 -5.52 24.19 12.92
C VAL A 482 -5.76 25.67 13.24
N ALA A 483 -6.18 26.02 14.46
CA ALA A 483 -6.30 27.41 14.89
C ALA A 483 -4.93 28.13 14.95
N LEU A 484 -3.88 27.44 15.41
CA LEU A 484 -2.49 27.95 15.36
C LEU A 484 -2.03 28.17 13.92
N LEU A 485 -2.34 27.25 13.00
CA LEU A 485 -2.06 27.39 11.58
C LEU A 485 -2.76 28.63 10.99
N ALA A 486 -4.02 28.84 11.33
CA ALA A 486 -4.77 30.03 10.88
C ALA A 486 -4.11 31.34 11.34
N THR A 487 -3.55 31.36 12.55
CA THR A 487 -2.78 32.51 13.06
C THR A 487 -1.49 32.72 12.28
N ALA A 488 -0.74 31.66 12.00
CA ALA A 488 0.49 31.70 11.20
C ALA A 488 0.24 32.21 9.77
N ILE A 489 -0.85 31.76 9.13
CA ILE A 489 -1.21 32.21 7.77
C ILE A 489 -1.62 33.68 7.77
N ARG A 490 -2.36 34.18 8.79
CA ARG A 490 -2.72 35.60 8.91
C ARG A 490 -1.49 36.47 9.07
N GLU A 491 -0.49 36.06 9.86
CA GLU A 491 0.79 36.77 10.01
C GLU A 491 1.47 36.99 8.65
N ILE A 492 1.56 35.94 7.82
CA ILE A 492 2.20 36.03 6.49
C ILE A 492 1.41 36.93 5.53
N ARG A 493 0.07 36.91 5.59
CA ARG A 493 -0.78 37.73 4.71
C ARG A 493 -0.82 39.21 5.12
N GLY A 494 -0.49 39.53 6.37
CA GLY A 494 -0.46 40.89 6.89
C GLY A 494 0.92 41.53 6.84
N SER A 495 1.95 40.77 6.51
CA SER A 495 3.33 41.22 6.27
C SER A 495 3.57 41.42 4.78
#